data_3491bdda338d206bec0e79ba7e27a5e8
#
_entry.id   3491bdda338d206bec0e79ba7e27a5e8
#
_cell.length_a   1.000
_cell.length_b   1.000
_cell.length_c   1.000
_cell.angle_alpha   90.00
_cell.angle_beta   90.00
_cell.angle_gamma   90.00
#
_symmetry.space_group_name_H-M   'P 1'
#
loop_
_entity.id
_entity.type
_entity.pdbx_description
1 polymer ?
#
loop_
_entity_poly.entity_id
_entity_poly.type
_entity_poly.pdbx_seq_one_letter_code
_entity_poly.pdbx_strand_id
1 'polypeptide(L)'
;MQGYKLHTLDTISLADFIDLYLGDESKAVAEGNPPQEKVAEAATAIKLDYIRIIGGKTVAAQLLKADAELKLKMRAIVLDAAKALAEAGDMKSAKDVMHTLGYDLKDEQLVRKIDALRATDRMKADRLKGQPTKAAEVSRETFTRERVALMRHTGMYIDTAKMRASEYA
;
A
#
# COMPACT_ATOMS: atom_id res chain seq x y z
N MET A 1 26.44 -11.27 1.49
CA MET A 1 25.07 -10.71 1.39
C MET A 1 24.15 -11.86 1.06
N GLN A 2 23.25 -12.25 1.93
CA GLN A 2 22.23 -13.25 1.58
C GLN A 2 21.26 -12.56 0.62
N GLY A 3 21.21 -13.06 -0.61
CA GLY A 3 20.26 -12.58 -1.61
C GLY A 3 18.83 -12.93 -1.19
N TYR A 4 17.88 -12.08 -1.55
CA TYR A 4 16.45 -12.37 -1.40
C TYR A 4 15.78 -12.34 -2.78
N LYS A 5 14.64 -13.00 -2.87
CA LYS A 5 13.81 -12.99 -4.08
C LYS A 5 12.36 -12.69 -3.70
N LEU A 6 11.75 -11.80 -4.45
CA LEU A 6 10.36 -11.41 -4.29
C LEU A 6 9.52 -12.00 -5.41
N HIS A 7 8.27 -12.32 -5.11
CA HIS A 7 7.30 -12.74 -6.11
C HIS A 7 6.90 -11.57 -7.02
N THR A 8 6.44 -11.93 -8.19
CA THR A 8 5.65 -11.10 -9.12
C THR A 8 4.29 -11.77 -9.30
N LEU A 9 3.35 -11.13 -9.98
CA LEU A 9 2.05 -11.72 -10.28
C LEU A 9 2.17 -13.04 -11.07
N ASP A 10 3.20 -13.16 -11.92
CA ASP A 10 3.47 -14.36 -12.73
C ASP A 10 4.15 -15.49 -11.96
N THR A 11 4.68 -15.25 -10.77
CA THR A 11 5.42 -16.24 -9.98
C THR A 11 4.73 -16.64 -8.69
N ILE A 12 3.80 -15.83 -8.19
CA ILE A 12 3.05 -16.11 -6.96
C ILE A 12 1.93 -17.13 -7.25
N SER A 13 1.74 -18.11 -6.36
CA SER A 13 0.60 -19.02 -6.43
C SER A 13 -0.70 -18.26 -6.17
N LEU A 14 -1.83 -18.72 -6.73
CA LEU A 14 -3.13 -18.11 -6.47
C LEU A 14 -3.49 -18.15 -4.97
N ALA A 15 -3.10 -19.23 -4.26
CA ALA A 15 -3.34 -19.36 -2.83
C ALA A 15 -2.59 -18.26 -2.04
N ASP A 16 -1.28 -18.09 -2.28
CA ASP A 16 -0.48 -17.07 -1.63
C ASP A 16 -0.89 -15.66 -2.04
N PHE A 17 -1.32 -15.46 -3.30
CA PHE A 17 -1.87 -14.19 -3.76
C PHE A 17 -3.15 -13.82 -3.01
N ILE A 18 -4.07 -14.75 -2.76
CA ILE A 18 -5.28 -14.48 -1.99
C ILE A 18 -4.92 -14.03 -0.57
N ASP A 19 -3.98 -14.71 0.08
CA ASP A 19 -3.52 -14.34 1.43
C ASP A 19 -2.84 -12.96 1.43
N LEU A 20 -1.98 -12.68 0.44
CA LEU A 20 -1.35 -11.38 0.23
C LEU A 20 -2.39 -10.28 0.00
N TYR A 21 -3.40 -10.55 -0.83
CA TYR A 21 -4.46 -9.58 -1.13
C TYR A 21 -5.28 -9.24 0.12
N LEU A 22 -5.50 -10.22 1.00
CA LEU A 22 -6.21 -10.07 2.27
C LEU A 22 -5.36 -9.48 3.40
N GLY A 23 -4.08 -9.17 3.15
CA GLY A 23 -3.22 -8.42 4.07
C GLY A 23 -1.97 -9.13 4.56
N ASP A 24 -1.73 -10.39 4.20
CA ASP A 24 -0.50 -11.10 4.53
C ASP A 24 0.63 -10.78 3.53
N GLU A 25 1.29 -9.65 3.75
CA GLU A 25 2.37 -9.18 2.88
C GLU A 25 3.58 -10.12 2.85
N SER A 26 3.76 -11.00 3.85
CA SER A 26 4.85 -11.97 3.88
C SER A 26 4.84 -12.91 2.66
N LYS A 27 3.69 -13.10 2.05
CA LYS A 27 3.49 -13.89 0.84
C LYS A 27 4.12 -13.30 -0.43
N ALA A 28 4.57 -12.04 -0.38
CA ALA A 28 5.36 -11.45 -1.45
C ALA A 28 6.82 -11.95 -1.50
N VAL A 29 7.27 -12.67 -0.46
CA VAL A 29 8.64 -13.19 -0.36
C VAL A 29 8.71 -14.59 -0.95
N ALA A 30 9.55 -14.77 -1.99
CA ALA A 30 9.83 -16.08 -2.57
C ALA A 30 11.00 -16.77 -1.85
N GLU A 31 12.08 -16.05 -1.54
CA GLU A 31 13.28 -16.58 -0.90
C GLU A 31 13.99 -15.51 -0.07
N GLY A 32 14.64 -15.93 1.01
CA GLY A 32 15.49 -15.07 1.83
C GLY A 32 14.71 -14.19 2.81
N ASN A 33 15.37 -13.13 3.30
CA ASN A 33 14.78 -12.20 4.28
C ASN A 33 14.96 -10.74 3.79
N PRO A 34 14.09 -10.25 2.92
CA PRO A 34 14.14 -8.88 2.43
C PRO A 34 13.78 -7.85 3.51
N PRO A 35 14.23 -6.59 3.39
CA PRO A 35 13.73 -5.49 4.20
C PRO A 35 12.21 -5.33 4.05
N GLN A 36 11.53 -5.01 5.15
CA GLN A 36 10.06 -4.91 5.19
C GLN A 36 9.50 -3.91 4.15
N GLU A 37 10.22 -2.82 3.92
CA GLU A 37 9.86 -1.83 2.90
C GLU A 37 9.79 -2.46 1.50
N LYS A 38 10.74 -3.34 1.16
CA LYS A 38 10.77 -4.05 -0.12
C LYS A 38 9.64 -5.09 -0.25
N VAL A 39 9.27 -5.71 0.87
CA VAL A 39 8.12 -6.63 0.92
C VAL A 39 6.82 -5.86 0.63
N ALA A 40 6.62 -4.71 1.28
CA ALA A 40 5.44 -3.87 1.08
C ALA A 40 5.36 -3.31 -0.35
N GLU A 41 6.49 -2.88 -0.93
CA GLU A 41 6.57 -2.44 -2.33
C GLU A 41 6.14 -3.57 -3.29
N ALA A 42 6.68 -4.78 -3.11
CA ALA A 42 6.37 -5.93 -3.94
C ALA A 42 4.89 -6.34 -3.80
N ALA A 43 4.38 -6.39 -2.57
CA ALA A 43 2.97 -6.70 -2.30
C ALA A 43 2.04 -5.70 -3.01
N THR A 44 2.37 -4.41 -2.97
CA THR A 44 1.61 -3.37 -3.66
C THR A 44 1.67 -3.54 -5.18
N ALA A 45 2.85 -3.83 -5.74
CA ALA A 45 3.03 -4.03 -7.16
C ALA A 45 2.20 -5.23 -7.67
N ILE A 46 2.23 -6.37 -6.97
CA ILE A 46 1.46 -7.57 -7.31
C ILE A 46 -0.04 -7.26 -7.33
N LYS A 47 -0.56 -6.56 -6.31
CA LYS A 47 -1.97 -6.15 -6.23
C LYS A 47 -2.38 -5.25 -7.40
N LEU A 48 -1.53 -4.27 -7.74
CA LEU A 48 -1.79 -3.35 -8.84
C LEU A 48 -1.79 -4.06 -10.21
N ASP A 49 -0.87 -4.98 -10.44
CA ASP A 49 -0.79 -5.72 -11.70
C ASP A 49 -2.01 -6.63 -11.89
N TYR A 50 -2.46 -7.32 -10.83
CA TYR A 50 -3.72 -8.08 -10.86
C TYR A 50 -4.91 -7.21 -11.25
N ILE A 51 -5.03 -6.03 -10.63
CA ILE A 51 -6.13 -5.11 -10.91
C ILE A 51 -6.08 -4.58 -12.36
N ARG A 52 -4.89 -4.36 -12.91
CA ARG A 52 -4.74 -3.96 -14.31
C ARG A 52 -5.27 -5.03 -15.27
N ILE A 53 -5.04 -6.31 -14.97
CA ILE A 53 -5.48 -7.42 -15.81
C ILE A 53 -7.00 -7.56 -15.76
N ILE A 54 -7.61 -7.60 -14.57
CA ILE A 54 -9.07 -7.73 -14.44
C ILE A 54 -9.85 -6.49 -14.90
N GLY A 55 -9.16 -5.43 -15.34
CA GLY A 55 -9.77 -4.29 -16.03
C GLY A 55 -10.60 -3.37 -15.16
N GLY A 56 -10.48 -3.45 -13.86
CA GLY A 56 -11.24 -2.63 -12.93
C GLY A 56 -10.66 -1.22 -12.74
N LYS A 57 -10.94 -0.26 -13.65
CA LYS A 57 -10.61 1.16 -13.43
C LYS A 57 -11.04 1.65 -12.04
N THR A 58 -12.15 1.14 -11.54
CA THR A 58 -12.71 1.48 -10.23
C THR A 58 -11.85 0.95 -9.08
N VAL A 59 -11.36 -0.29 -9.15
CA VAL A 59 -10.56 -0.91 -8.08
C VAL A 59 -9.14 -0.35 -8.06
N ALA A 60 -8.54 -0.11 -9.23
CA ALA A 60 -7.26 0.59 -9.35
C ALA A 60 -7.32 2.00 -8.72
N ALA A 61 -8.39 2.75 -9.02
CA ALA A 61 -8.62 4.07 -8.43
C ALA A 61 -8.79 4.01 -6.90
N GLN A 62 -9.44 2.97 -6.39
CA GLN A 62 -9.62 2.75 -4.94
C GLN A 62 -8.31 2.44 -4.23
N LEU A 63 -7.46 1.57 -4.80
CA LEU A 63 -6.14 1.26 -4.23
C LEU A 63 -5.22 2.47 -4.25
N LEU A 64 -5.18 3.21 -5.35
CA LEU A 64 -4.41 4.46 -5.42
C LEU A 64 -4.90 5.47 -4.38
N LYS A 65 -6.21 5.54 -4.14
CA LYS A 65 -6.78 6.39 -3.11
C LYS A 65 -6.36 5.92 -1.72
N ALA A 66 -6.48 4.62 -1.42
CA ALA A 66 -6.09 4.06 -0.12
C ALA A 66 -4.59 4.25 0.16
N ASP A 67 -3.72 4.06 -0.83
CA ASP A 67 -2.29 4.33 -0.72
C ASP A 67 -2.01 5.82 -0.46
N ALA A 68 -2.68 6.71 -1.19
CA ALA A 68 -2.54 8.15 -0.97
C ALA A 68 -3.02 8.58 0.43
N GLU A 69 -4.13 8.01 0.92
CA GLU A 69 -4.62 8.27 2.28
C GLU A 69 -3.64 7.77 3.34
N LEU A 70 -3.05 6.58 3.16
CA LEU A 70 -2.05 6.03 4.07
C LEU A 70 -0.80 6.90 4.12
N LYS A 71 -0.26 7.29 2.97
CA LYS A 71 0.90 8.20 2.87
C LYS A 71 0.64 9.53 3.56
N LEU A 72 -0.55 10.11 3.40
CA LEU A 72 -0.92 11.35 4.11
C LEU A 72 -1.01 11.16 5.62
N LYS A 73 -1.55 10.04 6.10
CA LYS A 73 -1.59 9.71 7.54
C LYS A 73 -0.21 9.54 8.13
N MET A 74 0.67 8.78 7.47
CA MET A 74 2.05 8.58 7.92
C MET A 74 2.80 9.90 7.97
N ARG A 75 2.67 10.73 6.93
CA ARG A 75 3.28 12.06 6.89
C ARG A 75 2.75 12.97 7.99
N ALA A 76 1.45 12.94 8.29
CA ALA A 76 0.86 13.71 9.38
C ALA A 76 1.48 13.34 10.74
N ILE A 77 1.70 12.04 11.01
CA ILE A 77 2.36 11.58 12.24
C ILE A 77 3.79 12.13 12.34
N VAL A 78 4.55 12.11 11.25
CA VAL A 78 5.92 12.65 11.22
C VAL A 78 5.92 14.16 11.45
N LEU A 79 5.00 14.91 10.82
CA LEU A 79 4.87 16.35 11.02
C LEU A 79 4.42 16.70 12.45
N ASP A 80 3.54 15.88 13.06
CA ASP A 80 3.12 16.06 14.45
C ASP A 80 4.27 15.82 15.42
N ALA A 81 5.09 14.80 15.18
CA ALA A 81 6.30 14.54 15.96
C ALA A 81 7.30 15.69 15.84
N ALA A 82 7.57 16.17 14.62
CA ALA A 82 8.45 17.33 14.41
C ALA A 82 7.95 18.59 15.13
N LYS A 83 6.63 18.83 15.12
CA LYS A 83 6.02 19.96 15.82
C LYS A 83 6.18 19.84 17.33
N ALA A 84 5.89 18.67 17.90
CA ALA A 84 6.02 18.42 19.33
C ALA A 84 7.47 18.62 19.83
N LEU A 85 8.46 18.16 19.06
CA LEU A 85 9.88 18.38 19.35
C LEU A 85 10.24 19.88 19.33
N ALA A 86 9.77 20.61 18.32
CA ALA A 86 10.02 22.06 18.22
C ALA A 86 9.37 22.82 19.39
N GLU A 87 8.15 22.47 19.79
CA GLU A 87 7.43 23.07 20.94
C GLU A 87 8.10 22.73 22.28
N ALA A 88 8.75 21.57 22.39
CA ALA A 88 9.56 21.17 23.53
C ALA A 88 10.95 21.87 23.55
N GLY A 89 11.29 22.66 22.55
CA GLY A 89 12.58 23.35 22.44
C GLY A 89 13.70 22.55 21.79
N ASP A 90 13.44 21.30 21.39
CA ASP A 90 14.42 20.45 20.68
C ASP A 90 14.39 20.71 19.17
N MET A 91 14.89 21.90 18.80
CA MET A 91 14.93 22.33 17.39
C MET A 91 15.83 21.44 16.52
N LYS A 92 16.85 20.81 17.11
CA LYS A 92 17.76 19.94 16.37
C LYS A 92 17.03 18.68 15.91
N SER A 93 16.44 17.94 16.84
CA SER A 93 15.68 16.71 16.52
C SER A 93 14.48 17.01 15.61
N ALA A 94 13.81 18.15 15.80
CA ALA A 94 12.72 18.55 14.92
C ALA A 94 13.20 18.77 13.47
N LYS A 95 14.38 19.37 13.27
CA LYS A 95 14.98 19.53 11.92
C LYS A 95 15.41 18.19 11.33
N ASP A 96 15.99 17.31 12.13
CA ASP A 96 16.37 15.95 11.67
C ASP A 96 15.14 15.19 11.17
N VAL A 97 14.01 15.26 11.87
CA VAL A 97 12.74 14.70 11.42
C VAL A 97 12.27 15.35 10.12
N MET A 98 12.33 16.68 9.98
CA MET A 98 11.95 17.37 8.75
C MET A 98 12.88 17.03 7.58
N HIS A 99 14.15 16.79 7.85
CA HIS A 99 15.12 16.35 6.84
C HIS A 99 14.74 14.98 6.25
N THR A 100 14.17 14.07 7.04
CA THR A 100 13.66 12.78 6.52
C THR A 100 12.52 12.96 5.50
N LEU A 101 11.80 14.08 5.58
CA LEU A 101 10.78 14.46 4.61
C LEU A 101 11.32 15.30 3.44
N GLY A 102 12.65 15.48 3.36
CA GLY A 102 13.32 16.24 2.31
C GLY A 102 13.31 17.77 2.50
N TYR A 103 13.09 18.25 3.73
CA TYR A 103 13.10 19.69 4.03
C TYR A 103 14.31 20.06 4.87
N ASP A 104 15.15 20.95 4.34
CA ASP A 104 16.24 21.59 5.07
C ASP A 104 15.80 23.00 5.48
N LEU A 105 15.60 23.22 6.78
CA LEU A 105 14.94 24.41 7.30
C LEU A 105 15.79 25.11 8.38
N LYS A 106 15.72 26.44 8.40
CA LYS A 106 16.23 27.28 9.51
C LYS A 106 15.23 27.27 10.66
N ASP A 107 15.72 27.45 11.90
CA ASP A 107 14.90 27.44 13.12
C ASP A 107 13.68 28.37 13.03
N GLU A 108 13.88 29.58 12.53
CA GLU A 108 12.85 30.63 12.38
C GLU A 108 11.70 30.20 11.43
N GLN A 109 11.96 29.27 10.51
CA GLN A 109 11.02 28.85 9.48
C GLN A 109 10.34 27.51 9.81
N LEU A 110 10.87 26.76 10.78
CA LEU A 110 10.53 25.38 11.07
C LEU A 110 9.03 25.21 11.40
N VAL A 111 8.57 25.86 12.45
CA VAL A 111 7.17 25.72 12.93
C VAL A 111 6.18 26.18 11.85
N ARG A 112 6.45 27.35 11.23
CA ARG A 112 5.60 27.89 10.16
C ARG A 112 5.50 26.93 8.97
N LYS A 113 6.61 26.28 8.60
CA LYS A 113 6.64 25.32 7.50
C LYS A 113 5.88 24.04 7.85
N ILE A 114 6.03 23.53 9.07
CA ILE A 114 5.28 22.35 9.55
C ILE A 114 3.77 22.64 9.48
N ASP A 115 3.31 23.79 10.00
CA ASP A 115 1.89 24.15 9.99
C ASP A 115 1.35 24.30 8.56
N ALA A 116 2.11 24.91 7.65
CA ALA A 116 1.74 25.03 6.25
C ALA A 116 1.62 23.66 5.55
N LEU A 117 2.52 22.73 5.84
CA LEU A 117 2.47 21.36 5.31
C LEU A 117 1.27 20.59 5.88
N ARG A 118 1.00 20.69 7.18
CA ARG A 118 -0.18 20.08 7.82
C ARG A 118 -1.49 20.60 7.21
N ALA A 119 -1.60 21.91 7.00
CA ALA A 119 -2.77 22.51 6.35
C ALA A 119 -2.96 21.96 4.92
N THR A 120 -1.87 21.90 4.16
CA THR A 120 -1.89 21.35 2.78
C THR A 120 -2.30 19.88 2.76
N ASP A 121 -1.75 19.05 3.66
CA ASP A 121 -2.04 17.63 3.72
C ASP A 121 -3.48 17.37 4.20
N ARG A 122 -4.02 18.19 5.11
CA ARG A 122 -5.43 18.17 5.51
C ARG A 122 -6.35 18.45 4.31
N MET A 123 -6.07 19.49 3.54
CA MET A 123 -6.85 19.79 2.33
C MET A 123 -6.82 18.64 1.31
N LYS A 124 -5.67 17.99 1.14
CA LYS A 124 -5.55 16.80 0.26
C LYS A 124 -6.38 15.63 0.79
N ALA A 125 -6.31 15.35 2.09
CA ALA A 125 -7.09 14.30 2.72
C ALA A 125 -8.60 14.52 2.58
N ASP A 126 -9.07 15.76 2.75
CA ASP A 126 -10.49 16.09 2.61
C ASP A 126 -10.97 15.94 1.15
N ARG A 127 -10.14 16.29 0.17
CA ARG A 127 -10.44 16.03 -1.24
C ARG A 127 -10.57 14.53 -1.55
N LEU A 128 -9.70 13.70 -0.95
CA LEU A 128 -9.78 12.25 -1.12
C LEU A 128 -11.05 11.65 -0.50
N LYS A 129 -11.49 12.14 0.65
CA LYS A 129 -12.74 11.70 1.31
C LYS A 129 -13.99 11.99 0.48
N GLY A 130 -14.02 13.11 -0.24
CA GLY A 130 -15.15 13.51 -1.09
C GLY A 130 -15.35 12.67 -2.35
N GLN A 131 -14.44 11.76 -2.67
CA GLN A 131 -14.58 10.87 -3.82
C GLN A 131 -15.39 9.62 -3.44
N PRO A 132 -16.53 9.35 -4.09
CA PRO A 132 -17.37 8.21 -3.74
C PRO A 132 -16.61 6.89 -3.99
N THR A 133 -16.47 6.11 -2.93
CA THR A 133 -15.88 4.78 -2.99
C THR A 133 -16.92 3.75 -2.57
N LYS A 134 -17.60 3.14 -3.53
CA LYS A 134 -18.26 1.85 -3.30
C LYS A 134 -17.22 0.75 -3.56
N ALA A 135 -16.43 0.41 -2.57
CA ALA A 135 -15.66 -0.83 -2.59
C ALA A 135 -16.56 -1.94 -2.05
N ALA A 136 -16.81 -2.95 -2.85
CA ALA A 136 -17.22 -4.23 -2.28
C ALA A 136 -16.04 -4.73 -1.43
N GLU A 137 -16.32 -5.09 -0.18
CA GLU A 137 -15.34 -5.67 0.72
C GLU A 137 -14.89 -7.01 0.13
N VAL A 138 -13.65 -7.06 -0.38
CA VAL A 138 -13.11 -8.29 -0.97
C VAL A 138 -12.69 -9.20 0.15
N SER A 139 -13.31 -10.36 0.24
CA SER A 139 -13.06 -11.38 1.26
C SER A 139 -12.58 -12.68 0.60
N ARG A 140 -12.06 -13.61 1.42
CA ARG A 140 -11.75 -14.96 0.94
C ARG A 140 -12.95 -15.67 0.30
N GLU A 141 -14.16 -15.40 0.81
CA GLU A 141 -15.39 -15.94 0.24
C GLU A 141 -15.66 -15.39 -1.17
N THR A 142 -15.32 -14.12 -1.43
CA THR A 142 -15.44 -13.51 -2.77
C THR A 142 -14.60 -14.30 -3.78
N PHE A 143 -13.31 -14.52 -3.49
CA PHE A 143 -12.44 -15.33 -4.34
C PHE A 143 -12.95 -16.78 -4.49
N THR A 144 -13.49 -17.37 -3.43
CA THR A 144 -14.04 -18.73 -3.48
C THR A 144 -15.27 -18.81 -4.39
N ARG A 145 -16.19 -17.84 -4.31
CA ARG A 145 -17.38 -17.76 -5.16
C ARG A 145 -17.01 -17.55 -6.62
N GLU A 146 -16.09 -16.64 -6.91
CA GLU A 146 -15.60 -16.38 -8.26
C GLU A 146 -14.96 -17.63 -8.86
N ARG A 147 -14.08 -18.31 -8.11
CA ARG A 147 -13.44 -19.54 -8.54
C ARG A 147 -14.47 -20.64 -8.86
N VAL A 148 -15.45 -20.85 -7.98
CA VAL A 148 -16.51 -21.84 -8.21
C VAL A 148 -17.34 -21.49 -9.45
N ALA A 149 -17.64 -20.22 -9.66
CA ALA A 149 -18.35 -19.75 -10.83
C ALA A 149 -17.55 -20.00 -12.12
N LEU A 150 -16.24 -19.68 -12.11
CA LEU A 150 -15.34 -19.94 -13.23
C LEU A 150 -15.23 -21.43 -13.53
N MET A 151 -15.03 -22.30 -12.52
CA MET A 151 -14.97 -23.74 -12.69
C MET A 151 -16.26 -24.32 -13.30
N ARG A 152 -17.43 -23.80 -12.89
CA ARG A 152 -18.72 -24.19 -13.44
C ARG A 152 -18.91 -23.75 -14.89
N HIS A 153 -18.44 -22.55 -15.21
CA HIS A 153 -18.60 -21.97 -16.55
C HIS A 153 -17.62 -22.57 -17.57
N THR A 154 -16.39 -22.81 -17.15
CA THR A 154 -15.31 -23.30 -18.04
C THR A 154 -15.17 -24.83 -18.04
N GLY A 155 -15.71 -25.54 -17.06
CA GLY A 155 -15.48 -26.96 -16.84
C GLY A 155 -14.06 -27.29 -16.37
N MET A 156 -13.21 -26.29 -16.12
CA MET A 156 -11.82 -26.47 -15.68
C MET A 156 -11.73 -26.51 -14.16
N TYR A 157 -10.91 -27.42 -13.64
CA TYR A 157 -10.60 -27.43 -12.22
C TYR A 157 -9.48 -26.44 -11.89
N ILE A 158 -9.72 -25.53 -10.96
CA ILE A 158 -8.76 -24.50 -10.50
C ILE A 158 -8.13 -24.96 -9.19
N ASP A 159 -6.87 -25.43 -9.26
CA ASP A 159 -6.04 -25.73 -8.10
C ASP A 159 -5.26 -24.48 -7.68
N THR A 160 -5.66 -23.86 -6.58
CA THR A 160 -5.07 -22.60 -6.11
C THR A 160 -3.59 -22.71 -5.71
N ALA A 161 -3.12 -23.91 -5.38
CA ALA A 161 -1.71 -24.13 -5.03
C ALA A 161 -0.80 -24.22 -6.26
N LYS A 162 -1.35 -24.61 -7.42
CA LYS A 162 -0.60 -24.82 -8.67
C LYS A 162 -0.78 -23.69 -9.67
N MET A 163 -1.97 -23.09 -9.70
CA MET A 163 -2.28 -21.99 -10.61
C MET A 163 -1.58 -20.70 -10.14
N ARG A 164 -1.03 -19.96 -11.09
CA ARG A 164 -0.46 -18.63 -10.81
C ARG A 164 -1.54 -17.56 -10.77
N ALA A 165 -1.31 -16.51 -10.03
CA ALA A 165 -2.27 -15.41 -9.91
C ALA A 165 -2.57 -14.72 -11.25
N SER A 166 -1.56 -14.60 -12.14
CA SER A 166 -1.75 -14.05 -13.49
C SER A 166 -2.60 -14.91 -14.41
N GLU A 167 -2.62 -16.24 -14.20
CA GLU A 167 -3.44 -17.18 -14.98
C GLU A 167 -4.91 -17.14 -14.54
N TYR A 168 -5.16 -16.66 -13.30
CA TYR A 168 -6.50 -16.52 -12.75
C TYR A 168 -7.15 -15.19 -13.13
N ALA A 169 -6.33 -14.12 -13.33
CA ALA A 169 -6.78 -12.79 -13.69
C ALA A 169 -7.23 -12.70 -15.15
#